data_c1c7b2ab2c631ebdcdd43dad529be62b
#
_entry.id   c1c7b2ab2c631ebdcdd43dad529be62b
#
_cell.length_a   1.000
_cell.length_b   1.000
_cell.length_c   1.000
_cell.angle_alpha   90.00
_cell.angle_beta   90.00
_cell.angle_gamma   90.00
#
_symmetry.space_group_name_H-M   'P 1'
#
loop_
_entity.id
_entity.type
_entity.pdbx_description
1 polymer ?
#
loop_
_entity_poly.entity_id
_entity_poly.type
_entity_poly.pdbx_seq_one_letter_code
_entity_poly.pdbx_strand_id
1 'polypeptide(L)'
;MRYDLDFKNGFKDSMLFWIERFIRYKLTSLSNRQVSNKDKLAFIIQSLVKGTKSIEELDILVKEARNIGLNGINTYFNPLLKLYNYTNNLGLASLKEIDEELLSDFLASETSSLADASKKNHRIALLSLFSYIDKQNENEDGSSYLFKIELKNWGGLSGKSG
;
A
#
# COMPACT_ATOMS: atom_id res chain seq x y z
N MET A 1 4.14 -3.15 -20.01
CA MET A 1 5.33 -2.58 -19.43
C MET A 1 5.51 -3.01 -18.00
N ARG A 2 6.70 -3.34 -17.62
CA ARG A 2 6.95 -3.81 -16.28
C ARG A 2 8.03 -2.99 -15.59
N TYR A 3 8.05 -3.06 -14.27
CA TYR A 3 9.04 -2.36 -13.47
C TYR A 3 9.79 -3.36 -12.61
N ASP A 4 11.06 -3.14 -12.40
CA ASP A 4 11.77 -3.91 -11.40
C ASP A 4 11.29 -3.50 -10.03
N LEU A 5 11.26 -4.45 -9.12
CA LEU A 5 10.81 -4.14 -7.77
C LEU A 5 11.69 -3.09 -7.11
N ASP A 6 13.01 -3.19 -7.34
CA ASP A 6 13.97 -2.35 -6.66
C ASP A 6 14.69 -1.39 -7.59
N PHE A 7 13.98 -0.76 -8.50
CA PHE A 7 14.67 0.10 -9.46
C PHE A 7 15.04 1.47 -8.92
N LYS A 8 14.63 1.77 -7.70
CA LYS A 8 15.05 3.02 -7.07
C LYS A 8 16.32 2.79 -6.26
N ASN A 9 16.86 3.88 -5.72
CA ASN A 9 18.10 3.81 -4.97
C ASN A 9 17.86 3.31 -3.55
N GLY A 10 17.66 2.05 -3.38
CA GLY A 10 17.53 1.46 -2.07
C GLY A 10 16.10 1.10 -1.74
N PHE A 11 15.95 0.30 -0.68
CA PHE A 11 14.65 -0.23 -0.29
C PHE A 11 13.67 0.86 0.06
N LYS A 12 14.11 1.87 0.80
CA LYS A 12 13.21 2.91 1.28
C LYS A 12 12.55 3.63 0.10
N ASP A 13 13.34 4.00 -0.90
CA ASP A 13 12.80 4.71 -2.06
C ASP A 13 11.94 3.81 -2.92
N SER A 14 12.30 2.54 -3.04
CA SER A 14 11.50 1.59 -3.79
C SER A 14 10.17 1.35 -3.14
N MET A 15 10.16 1.21 -1.82
CA MET A 15 8.92 1.00 -1.08
C MET A 15 8.01 2.22 -1.20
N LEU A 16 8.57 3.41 -1.06
CA LEU A 16 7.79 4.64 -1.23
C LEU A 16 7.20 4.71 -2.63
N PHE A 17 7.99 4.38 -3.64
CA PHE A 17 7.53 4.41 -5.02
C PHE A 17 6.28 3.53 -5.20
N TRP A 18 6.32 2.31 -4.68
CA TRP A 18 5.21 1.39 -4.91
C TRP A 18 3.96 1.78 -4.12
N ILE A 19 4.14 2.25 -2.90
CA ILE A 19 3.00 2.72 -2.11
C ILE A 19 2.37 3.94 -2.79
N GLU A 20 3.19 4.86 -3.25
CA GLU A 20 2.70 6.06 -3.92
C GLU A 20 1.92 5.71 -5.18
N ARG A 21 2.43 4.81 -6.00
CA ARG A 21 1.72 4.43 -7.21
C ARG A 21 0.42 3.71 -6.89
N PHE A 22 0.43 2.87 -5.86
CA PHE A 22 -0.78 2.19 -5.44
C PHE A 22 -1.84 3.19 -4.97
N ILE A 23 -1.42 4.18 -4.18
CA ILE A 23 -2.35 5.21 -3.70
C ILE A 23 -2.93 5.99 -4.88
N ARG A 24 -2.10 6.35 -5.86
CA ARG A 24 -2.59 7.02 -7.05
C ARG A 24 -3.64 6.17 -7.77
N TYR A 25 -3.36 4.89 -7.91
CA TYR A 25 -4.29 3.95 -8.54
C TYR A 25 -5.62 3.93 -7.78
N LYS A 26 -5.56 3.86 -6.45
CA LYS A 26 -6.77 3.85 -5.65
C LYS A 26 -7.54 5.17 -5.73
N LEU A 27 -6.84 6.29 -5.70
CA LEU A 27 -7.53 7.57 -5.82
C LEU A 27 -8.24 7.69 -7.16
N THR A 28 -7.60 7.23 -8.22
CA THR A 28 -8.21 7.27 -9.54
C THR A 28 -9.47 6.41 -9.57
N SER A 29 -9.44 5.23 -8.95
CA SER A 29 -10.61 4.36 -8.97
C SER A 29 -11.72 4.87 -8.04
N LEU A 30 -11.40 5.68 -7.03
CA LEU A 30 -12.41 6.26 -6.16
C LEU A 30 -12.97 7.58 -6.68
N SER A 31 -12.35 8.15 -7.70
CA SER A 31 -12.66 9.50 -8.11
C SER A 31 -14.02 9.68 -8.76
N ASN A 32 -14.72 8.59 -9.11
CA ASN A 32 -16.06 8.76 -9.61
C ASN A 32 -17.05 9.00 -8.49
N ARG A 33 -16.64 8.98 -7.25
CA ARG A 33 -17.51 9.33 -6.16
C ARG A 33 -17.65 10.82 -6.11
N GLN A 34 -18.46 11.29 -5.21
CA GLN A 34 -18.68 12.72 -5.09
C GLN A 34 -17.47 13.34 -4.42
N VAL A 35 -16.76 14.17 -5.16
CA VAL A 35 -15.59 14.87 -4.67
C VAL A 35 -15.95 16.34 -4.61
N SER A 36 -15.70 16.97 -3.47
CA SER A 36 -16.09 18.36 -3.25
C SER A 36 -15.24 19.36 -4.02
N ASN A 37 -14.03 18.98 -4.42
CA ASN A 37 -13.14 19.90 -5.10
C ASN A 37 -12.34 19.15 -6.15
N LYS A 38 -12.80 19.19 -7.39
CA LYS A 38 -12.17 18.45 -8.48
C LYS A 38 -10.83 19.02 -8.88
N ASP A 39 -10.65 20.33 -8.76
CA ASP A 39 -9.36 20.94 -9.05
C ASP A 39 -8.31 20.48 -8.05
N LYS A 40 -8.70 20.35 -6.79
CA LYS A 40 -7.79 19.85 -5.76
C LYS A 40 -7.43 18.40 -6.03
N LEU A 41 -8.41 17.60 -6.44
CA LEU A 41 -8.13 16.20 -6.78
C LEU A 41 -7.12 16.11 -7.93
N ALA A 42 -7.30 16.94 -8.96
CA ALA A 42 -6.37 16.94 -10.08
C ALA A 42 -4.96 17.33 -9.63
N PHE A 43 -4.86 18.29 -8.72
CA PHE A 43 -3.57 18.68 -8.17
C PHE A 43 -2.92 17.54 -7.40
N ILE A 44 -3.70 16.84 -6.58
CA ILE A 44 -3.18 15.71 -5.81
C ILE A 44 -2.66 14.62 -6.74
N ILE A 45 -3.43 14.28 -7.76
CA ILE A 45 -3.01 13.24 -8.69
C ILE A 45 -1.75 13.65 -9.44
N GLN A 46 -1.67 14.90 -9.86
CA GLN A 46 -0.47 15.38 -10.53
C GLN A 46 0.75 15.34 -9.63
N SER A 47 0.57 15.68 -8.37
CA SER A 47 1.68 15.60 -7.41
C SER A 47 2.16 14.17 -7.25
N LEU A 48 1.24 13.21 -7.26
CA LEU A 48 1.61 11.80 -7.19
C LEU A 48 2.32 11.32 -8.46
N VAL A 49 1.90 11.83 -9.62
CA VAL A 49 2.57 11.49 -10.87
C VAL A 49 4.01 11.99 -10.88
N LYS A 50 4.23 13.19 -10.35
CA LYS A 50 5.59 13.72 -10.27
C LYS A 50 6.44 12.96 -9.29
N GLY A 51 5.83 12.35 -8.29
CA GLY A 51 6.54 11.63 -7.24
C GLY A 51 6.73 12.47 -6.01
N THR A 52 6.56 11.83 -4.85
CA THR A 52 6.79 12.49 -3.57
C THR A 52 8.22 12.21 -3.13
N LYS A 53 8.76 13.08 -2.31
CA LYS A 53 10.13 12.92 -1.82
C LYS A 53 10.20 12.11 -0.56
N SER A 54 9.09 11.97 0.16
CA SER A 54 9.08 11.28 1.43
C SER A 54 7.71 10.73 1.72
N ILE A 55 7.64 9.82 2.68
CA ILE A 55 6.35 9.28 3.11
C ILE A 55 5.51 10.37 3.77
N GLU A 56 6.15 11.37 4.36
CA GLU A 56 5.43 12.47 4.98
C GLU A 56 4.71 13.31 3.93
N GLU A 57 5.33 13.54 2.78
CA GLU A 57 4.65 14.24 1.69
C GLU A 57 3.45 13.45 1.19
N LEU A 58 3.61 12.13 1.06
CA LEU A 58 2.51 11.29 0.64
C LEU A 58 1.37 11.35 1.64
N ASP A 59 1.69 11.32 2.93
CA ASP A 59 0.69 11.41 3.98
C ASP A 59 -0.12 12.71 3.87
N ILE A 60 0.54 13.81 3.59
CA ILE A 60 -0.14 15.10 3.43
C ILE A 60 -1.13 15.03 2.26
N LEU A 61 -0.71 14.45 1.14
CA LEU A 61 -1.59 14.34 -0.01
C LEU A 61 -2.79 13.44 0.27
N VAL A 62 -2.59 12.37 1.02
CA VAL A 62 -3.69 11.49 1.40
C VAL A 62 -4.68 12.22 2.29
N LYS A 63 -4.19 13.02 3.24
CA LYS A 63 -5.08 13.79 4.11
C LYS A 63 -5.88 14.80 3.29
N GLU A 64 -5.26 15.41 2.30
CA GLU A 64 -5.99 16.35 1.44
C GLU A 64 -7.07 15.63 0.63
N ALA A 65 -6.79 14.41 0.17
CA ALA A 65 -7.78 13.62 -0.55
C ALA A 65 -8.97 13.29 0.35
N ARG A 66 -8.71 12.94 1.60
CA ARG A 66 -9.80 12.69 2.55
C ARG A 66 -10.67 13.93 2.73
N ASN A 67 -10.02 15.07 2.82
CA ASN A 67 -10.74 16.32 3.10
C ASN A 67 -11.66 16.73 1.95
N ILE A 68 -11.43 16.23 0.75
CA ILE A 68 -12.33 16.54 -0.36
C ILE A 68 -13.30 15.40 -0.65
N GLY A 69 -13.41 14.44 0.25
CA GLY A 69 -14.44 13.42 0.17
C GLY A 69 -13.99 12.00 -0.09
N LEU A 70 -12.69 11.79 -0.33
CA LEU A 70 -12.22 10.44 -0.63
C LEU A 70 -11.79 9.74 0.65
N ASN A 71 -12.74 9.53 1.54
CA ASN A 71 -12.45 9.01 2.87
C ASN A 71 -11.91 7.58 2.85
N GLY A 72 -12.30 6.79 1.86
CA GLY A 72 -11.89 5.39 1.79
C GLY A 72 -10.40 5.20 1.60
N ILE A 73 -9.69 6.23 1.12
CA ILE A 73 -8.26 6.07 0.88
C ILE A 73 -7.50 5.79 2.17
N ASN A 74 -8.02 6.29 3.29
CA ASN A 74 -7.34 6.15 4.55
C ASN A 74 -7.28 4.69 5.02
N THR A 75 -8.26 3.88 4.66
CA THR A 75 -8.26 2.47 5.05
C THR A 75 -7.16 1.69 4.34
N TYR A 76 -6.67 2.21 3.21
CA TYR A 76 -5.52 1.62 2.54
C TYR A 76 -4.23 2.25 3.03
N PHE A 77 -4.19 3.58 3.15
CA PHE A 77 -2.93 4.24 3.44
C PHE A 77 -2.41 3.99 4.86
N ASN A 78 -3.30 4.00 5.85
CA ASN A 78 -2.84 3.82 7.22
C ASN A 78 -2.10 2.49 7.43
N PRO A 79 -2.62 1.35 6.96
CA PRO A 79 -1.86 0.12 7.08
C PRO A 79 -0.54 0.16 6.31
N LEU A 80 -0.53 0.81 5.16
CA LEU A 80 0.68 0.85 4.34
C LEU A 80 1.73 1.77 4.94
N LEU A 81 1.31 2.84 5.61
CA LEU A 81 2.25 3.68 6.34
C LEU A 81 2.92 2.88 7.47
N LYS A 82 2.14 2.09 8.18
CA LYS A 82 2.70 1.23 9.22
C LYS A 82 3.67 0.21 8.63
N LEU A 83 3.30 -0.37 7.50
CA LEU A 83 4.17 -1.34 6.84
C LEU A 83 5.47 -0.69 6.38
N TYR A 84 5.38 0.52 5.83
CA TYR A 84 6.55 1.27 5.40
C TYR A 84 7.54 1.43 6.57
N ASN A 85 7.03 1.88 7.72
CA ASN A 85 7.88 2.08 8.87
C ASN A 85 8.43 0.76 9.41
N TYR A 86 7.61 -0.27 9.45
CA TYR A 86 8.01 -1.58 9.95
C TYR A 86 9.13 -2.17 9.10
N THR A 87 8.98 -2.15 7.79
CA THR A 87 9.97 -2.75 6.90
C THR A 87 11.27 -1.93 6.86
N ASN A 88 11.16 -0.61 6.95
CA ASN A 88 12.37 0.20 7.03
C ASN A 88 13.14 -0.06 8.32
N ASN A 89 12.45 -0.29 9.41
CA ASN A 89 13.12 -0.60 10.68
C ASN A 89 13.77 -1.98 10.65
N LEU A 90 13.29 -2.89 9.82
CA LEU A 90 13.93 -4.18 9.68
C LEU A 90 15.21 -4.11 8.87
N GLY A 91 15.44 -3.03 8.16
CA GLY A 91 16.65 -2.87 7.37
C GLY A 91 16.71 -3.75 6.15
N LEU A 92 15.58 -3.98 5.51
CA LEU A 92 15.55 -4.80 4.30
C LEU A 92 16.34 -4.16 3.16
N ALA A 93 16.95 -4.98 2.34
CA ALA A 93 17.71 -4.52 1.19
C ALA A 93 16.87 -4.52 -0.08
N SER A 94 15.82 -5.33 -0.15
CA SER A 94 15.06 -5.52 -1.38
C SER A 94 13.61 -5.83 -1.04
N LEU A 95 12.70 -5.36 -1.88
CA LEU A 95 11.30 -5.74 -1.75
C LEU A 95 11.10 -7.24 -1.89
N LYS A 96 12.03 -7.92 -2.56
CA LYS A 96 11.93 -9.37 -2.72
C LYS A 96 12.05 -10.13 -1.41
N GLU A 97 12.52 -9.46 -0.37
CA GLU A 97 12.60 -10.08 0.94
C GLU A 97 11.28 -10.11 1.69
N ILE A 98 10.27 -9.39 1.17
CA ILE A 98 8.95 -9.40 1.79
C ILE A 98 8.22 -10.65 1.37
N ASP A 99 7.79 -11.43 2.33
CA ASP A 99 7.08 -12.67 2.04
C ASP A 99 5.92 -12.85 3.02
N GLU A 100 5.25 -13.96 2.90
CA GLU A 100 4.08 -14.26 3.72
C GLU A 100 4.40 -14.21 5.20
N GLU A 101 5.54 -14.78 5.60
CA GLU A 101 5.91 -14.83 6.99
C GLU A 101 6.16 -13.44 7.56
N LEU A 102 6.89 -12.61 6.81
CA LEU A 102 7.17 -11.25 7.24
C LEU A 102 5.87 -10.46 7.43
N LEU A 103 4.94 -10.60 6.49
CA LEU A 103 3.69 -9.87 6.59
C LEU A 103 2.80 -10.42 7.70
N SER A 104 2.82 -11.72 7.94
CA SER A 104 2.10 -12.29 9.07
C SER A 104 2.63 -11.76 10.38
N ASP A 105 3.96 -11.67 10.52
CA ASP A 105 4.58 -11.13 11.72
C ASP A 105 4.21 -9.64 11.89
N PHE A 106 4.20 -8.89 10.80
CA PHE A 106 3.79 -7.49 10.84
C PHE A 106 2.37 -7.37 11.38
N LEU A 107 1.45 -8.15 10.81
CA LEU A 107 0.07 -8.07 11.25
C LEU A 107 -0.09 -8.47 12.70
N ALA A 108 0.61 -9.51 13.12
CA ALA A 108 0.50 -9.94 14.51
C ALA A 108 1.02 -8.87 15.47
N SER A 109 2.13 -8.22 15.13
CA SER A 109 2.69 -7.24 16.04
C SER A 109 2.01 -5.88 15.99
N GLU A 110 1.57 -5.46 14.81
CA GLU A 110 1.04 -4.10 14.65
C GLU A 110 -0.46 -4.00 14.86
N THR A 111 -1.16 -5.12 14.79
CA THR A 111 -2.62 -5.05 14.90
C THR A 111 -3.19 -5.81 16.08
N SER A 112 -2.35 -6.37 16.93
CA SER A 112 -2.83 -7.24 18.01
C SER A 112 -3.81 -6.54 18.94
N SER A 113 -3.68 -5.24 19.12
CA SER A 113 -4.58 -4.51 20.01
C SER A 113 -5.76 -3.86 19.28
N LEU A 114 -5.88 -4.06 17.98
CA LEU A 114 -6.91 -3.39 17.22
C LEU A 114 -8.19 -4.23 17.17
N ALA A 115 -9.30 -3.58 16.88
CA ALA A 115 -10.56 -4.28 16.65
C ALA A 115 -10.48 -5.12 15.38
N ASP A 116 -11.35 -6.13 15.29
CA ASP A 116 -11.33 -7.05 14.15
C ASP A 116 -11.54 -6.36 12.83
N ALA A 117 -12.39 -5.34 12.77
CA ALA A 117 -12.59 -4.61 11.51
C ALA A 117 -11.30 -3.94 11.05
N SER A 118 -10.54 -3.37 11.97
CA SER A 118 -9.26 -2.75 11.63
C SER A 118 -8.25 -3.79 11.19
N LYS A 119 -8.23 -4.95 11.83
CA LYS A 119 -7.34 -6.04 11.42
C LYS A 119 -7.64 -6.46 9.98
N LYS A 120 -8.92 -6.58 9.65
CA LYS A 120 -9.32 -6.92 8.28
C LYS A 120 -8.88 -5.86 7.29
N ASN A 121 -9.01 -4.60 7.65
CA ASN A 121 -8.59 -3.53 6.76
C ASN A 121 -7.10 -3.56 6.50
N HIS A 122 -6.31 -3.88 7.53
CA HIS A 122 -4.86 -4.01 7.36
C HIS A 122 -4.55 -5.16 6.40
N ARG A 123 -5.21 -6.29 6.58
CA ARG A 123 -5.00 -7.44 5.72
C ARG A 123 -5.36 -7.11 4.27
N ILE A 124 -6.51 -6.48 4.06
CA ILE A 124 -6.97 -6.13 2.72
C ILE A 124 -5.99 -5.17 2.05
N ALA A 125 -5.50 -4.17 2.81
CA ALA A 125 -4.56 -3.22 2.24
C ALA A 125 -3.27 -3.90 1.78
N LEU A 126 -2.75 -4.83 2.58
CA LEU A 126 -1.53 -5.54 2.19
C LEU A 126 -1.77 -6.39 0.95
N LEU A 127 -2.85 -7.15 0.95
CA LEU A 127 -3.15 -8.00 -0.22
C LEU A 127 -3.33 -7.16 -1.47
N SER A 128 -4.00 -6.02 -1.34
CA SER A 128 -4.22 -5.14 -2.48
C SER A 128 -2.93 -4.56 -3.02
N LEU A 129 -2.03 -4.15 -2.13
CA LEU A 129 -0.75 -3.58 -2.57
C LEU A 129 0.08 -4.62 -3.31
N PHE A 130 0.23 -5.81 -2.76
CA PHE A 130 1.11 -6.78 -3.38
C PHE A 130 0.52 -7.36 -4.66
N SER A 131 -0.81 -7.46 -4.73
CA SER A 131 -1.47 -7.82 -5.98
C SER A 131 -1.24 -6.75 -7.04
N TYR A 132 -1.32 -5.48 -6.65
CA TYR A 132 -1.08 -4.39 -7.58
C TYR A 132 0.36 -4.43 -8.10
N ILE A 133 1.33 -4.64 -7.22
CA ILE A 133 2.73 -4.68 -7.63
C ILE A 133 2.97 -5.83 -8.61
N ASP A 134 2.41 -7.00 -8.32
CA ASP A 134 2.58 -8.13 -9.21
C ASP A 134 2.01 -7.87 -10.59
N LYS A 135 0.84 -7.22 -10.65
CA LYS A 135 0.22 -6.87 -11.92
C LYS A 135 1.09 -5.89 -12.71
N GLN A 136 1.62 -4.88 -12.03
CA GLN A 136 2.42 -3.86 -12.70
C GLN A 136 3.76 -4.41 -13.20
N ASN A 137 4.18 -5.54 -12.64
CA ASN A 137 5.47 -6.11 -12.96
C ASN A 137 5.38 -7.24 -13.99
N GLU A 138 4.22 -7.41 -14.58
CA GLU A 138 3.96 -8.51 -15.49
C GLU A 138 4.71 -8.32 -16.80
N ASN A 139 5.34 -9.38 -17.28
CA ASN A 139 6.01 -9.39 -18.55
C ASN A 139 5.02 -9.60 -19.69
N GLU A 140 5.50 -9.50 -20.93
CA GLU A 140 4.64 -9.71 -22.09
C GLU A 140 4.08 -11.11 -22.16
N ASP A 141 4.80 -12.08 -21.64
CA ASP A 141 4.33 -13.47 -21.66
C ASP A 141 3.45 -13.78 -20.45
N GLY A 142 3.08 -12.78 -19.67
CA GLY A 142 2.23 -12.98 -18.50
C GLY A 142 2.95 -13.37 -17.23
N SER A 143 4.26 -13.60 -17.29
CA SER A 143 4.98 -13.94 -16.08
C SER A 143 5.34 -12.68 -15.29
N SER A 144 5.46 -12.81 -13.98
CA SER A 144 5.86 -11.70 -13.11
C SER A 144 6.46 -12.28 -11.85
N TYR A 145 7.04 -11.40 -11.04
CA TYR A 145 7.47 -11.83 -9.73
C TYR A 145 6.19 -11.92 -8.88
N LEU A 146 5.92 -13.08 -8.39
CA LEU A 146 4.72 -13.25 -7.60
C LEU A 146 5.08 -13.35 -6.14
N PHE A 147 4.54 -12.44 -5.34
CA PHE A 147 4.76 -12.49 -3.91
C PHE A 147 4.04 -13.67 -3.25
N LYS A 148 2.96 -14.13 -3.85
CA LYS A 148 2.19 -15.28 -3.35
C LYS A 148 1.70 -15.05 -1.91
N ILE A 149 1.18 -13.87 -1.66
CA ILE A 149 0.73 -13.48 -0.34
C ILE A 149 -0.75 -13.82 -0.20
N GLU A 150 -1.11 -14.63 0.77
CA GLU A 150 -2.50 -15.00 1.00
C GLU A 150 -3.03 -14.58 2.34
N LEU A 151 -2.19 -14.57 3.36
CA LEU A 151 -2.54 -14.13 4.71
C LEU A 151 -3.77 -14.87 5.26
N LYS A 152 -3.85 -16.15 5.02
CA LYS A 152 -5.00 -16.91 5.47
C LYS A 152 -4.99 -17.21 6.95
N ASN A 153 -3.82 -17.46 7.50
CA ASN A 153 -3.71 -17.89 8.87
C ASN A 153 -2.83 -17.01 9.69
N TRP A 154 -3.09 -15.74 9.73
CA TRP A 154 -2.34 -14.90 10.60
C TRP A 154 -3.16 -14.78 11.87
N GLY A 155 -2.63 -15.21 12.91
CA GLY A 155 -3.34 -15.43 14.12
C GLY A 155 -4.17 -14.33 14.69
N GLY A 156 -3.99 -13.15 14.29
CA GLY A 156 -4.78 -12.11 14.85
C GLY A 156 -6.22 -12.10 14.43
N LEU A 157 -6.55 -12.74 13.34
CA LEU A 157 -7.88 -12.64 12.89
C LEU A 157 -8.56 -13.84 13.36
N SER A 158 -9.28 -13.81 14.26
CA SER A 158 -9.89 -14.80 14.76
C SER A 158 -10.40 -15.60 13.91
N GLY A 159 -9.87 -16.20 13.63
CA GLY A 159 -10.23 -16.95 12.83
C GLY A 159 -11.47 -17.27 12.76
N LYS A 160 -11.96 -17.18 13.23
CA LYS A 160 -12.93 -17.53 13.08
C LYS A 160 -13.50 -17.11 12.28
N SER A 161 -13.54 -16.65 12.09
CA SER A 161 -14.18 -16.24 11.36
C SER A 161 -13.82 -16.62 10.44
N GLY A 162 -13.52 -17.21 10.63
CA GLY A 162 -13.06 -17.80 9.63
C GLY A 162 -13.08 -17.44 8.93
#